data_0cd69740d0e4f3fc0c1258042b1ca63d
#
_entry.id   0cd69740d0e4f3fc0c1258042b1ca63d
#
_cell.length_a   1.000
_cell.length_b   1.000
_cell.length_c   1.000
_cell.angle_alpha   90.00
_cell.angle_beta   90.00
_cell.angle_gamma   90.00
#
_symmetry.space_group_name_H-M   'P 1'
#
loop_
_entity.id
_entity.type
_entity.pdbx_description
1 polymer ?
#
loop_
_entity_poly.entity_id
_entity_poly.type
_entity_poly.pdbx_seq_one_letter_code
_entity_poly.pdbx_strand_id
1 'polypeptide(L)'
;MKRFSQWSPVTYRMAVEKNIALRRLQDALAGTAFALEKQAEPLPCLVYAHNSLIRRTLGQVDMRLQDNKAVSLGLAAPCVNGVLIRPGETFSFWKLVGRCTAKRGFLPGMVLKNGVPGESVGGGMCQFSNLLHWMALHSDLTVSERHHHDDYDLFPDFGRQVPFGVGTSILYNYLDYRLRNDTEDTYQILVHSDGQYLRGELRCTRLPGHVWHVSCEEEFFSLENGRWYRNNRVFRRKVDRVTGNTLEKTLLQQPHARVLYDEQYIDPAKRKDV
;
A
#
# COMPACT_ATOMS: atom_id res chain seq x y z
N MET A 1 27.10 -17.64 6.12
CA MET A 1 26.75 -17.74 7.57
C MET A 1 25.24 -17.53 7.75
N LYS A 2 24.53 -18.44 8.44
CA LYS A 2 23.10 -18.24 8.72
C LYS A 2 22.91 -17.04 9.67
N ARG A 3 21.92 -16.16 9.37
CA ARG A 3 21.58 -15.03 10.25
C ARG A 3 21.03 -15.56 11.58
N PHE A 4 21.25 -14.83 12.69
CA PHE A 4 20.75 -15.19 14.02
C PHE A 4 19.25 -15.55 14.02
N SER A 5 18.42 -14.78 13.30
CA SER A 5 16.98 -15.04 13.15
C SER A 5 16.63 -16.35 12.41
N GLN A 6 17.59 -17.01 11.79
CA GLN A 6 17.38 -18.26 11.05
C GLN A 6 17.77 -19.52 11.86
N TRP A 7 18.24 -19.36 13.11
CA TRP A 7 18.69 -20.49 13.92
C TRP A 7 17.53 -21.26 14.56
N SER A 8 16.51 -20.56 15.04
CA SER A 8 15.33 -21.17 15.64
C SER A 8 14.10 -20.21 15.66
N PRO A 9 12.88 -20.71 15.91
CA PRO A 9 11.72 -19.87 16.13
C PRO A 9 11.87 -18.88 17.29
N VAL A 10 12.64 -19.25 18.33
CA VAL A 10 12.92 -18.39 19.48
C VAL A 10 13.82 -17.22 19.07
N THR A 11 14.94 -17.50 18.39
CA THR A 11 15.84 -16.45 17.91
C THR A 11 15.18 -15.53 16.86
N TYR A 12 14.26 -16.08 16.07
CA TYR A 12 13.41 -15.25 15.20
C TYR A 12 12.55 -14.27 15.99
N ARG A 13 11.84 -14.76 17.03
CA ARG A 13 11.04 -13.90 17.92
C ARG A 13 11.87 -12.81 18.59
N MET A 14 13.03 -13.17 19.12
CA MET A 14 13.95 -12.20 19.74
C MET A 14 14.38 -11.11 18.73
N ALA A 15 14.71 -11.50 17.51
CA ALA A 15 15.05 -10.55 16.44
C ALA A 15 13.88 -9.61 16.10
N VAL A 16 12.65 -10.14 16.08
CA VAL A 16 11.42 -9.37 15.88
C VAL A 16 11.24 -8.34 17.01
N GLU A 17 11.27 -8.74 18.26
CA GLU A 17 11.07 -7.81 19.40
C GLU A 17 12.18 -6.76 19.48
N LYS A 18 13.43 -7.15 19.20
CA LYS A 18 14.55 -6.20 19.08
C LYS A 18 14.26 -5.13 18.02
N ASN A 19 13.81 -5.53 16.84
CA ASN A 19 13.54 -4.58 15.75
C ASN A 19 12.35 -3.65 16.07
N ILE A 20 11.32 -4.16 16.79
CA ILE A 20 10.23 -3.31 17.32
C ILE A 20 10.78 -2.26 18.28
N ALA A 21 11.63 -2.67 19.21
CA ALA A 21 12.19 -1.75 20.20
C ALA A 21 13.09 -0.70 19.52
N LEU A 22 13.96 -1.12 18.59
CA LEU A 22 14.81 -0.21 17.83
C LEU A 22 13.99 0.81 17.02
N ARG A 23 12.92 0.36 16.37
CA ARG A 23 12.04 1.26 15.62
C ARG A 23 11.38 2.30 16.51
N ARG A 24 10.86 1.89 17.66
CA ARG A 24 10.27 2.80 18.64
C ARG A 24 11.29 3.82 19.16
N LEU A 25 12.52 3.37 19.42
CA LEU A 25 13.59 4.26 19.84
C LEU A 25 13.96 5.26 18.74
N GLN A 26 14.08 4.81 17.50
CA GLN A 26 14.34 5.69 16.35
C GLN A 26 13.25 6.76 16.19
N ASP A 27 11.98 6.36 16.27
CA ASP A 27 10.85 7.29 16.18
C ASP A 27 10.86 8.32 17.33
N ALA A 28 11.22 7.88 18.55
CA ALA A 28 11.32 8.76 19.70
C ALA A 28 12.49 9.75 19.58
N LEU A 29 13.66 9.27 19.15
CA LEU A 29 14.84 10.11 18.95
C LEU A 29 14.66 11.11 17.80
N ALA A 30 13.91 10.74 16.76
CA ALA A 30 13.58 11.62 15.66
C ALA A 30 12.52 12.68 16.00
N GLY A 31 11.93 12.62 17.20
CA GLY A 31 10.86 13.55 17.60
C GLY A 31 9.63 13.48 16.70
N THR A 32 9.34 12.34 16.08
CA THR A 32 8.26 12.20 15.12
C THR A 32 6.90 12.46 15.78
N ALA A 33 6.21 13.51 15.36
CA ALA A 33 4.84 13.80 15.75
C ALA A 33 3.90 12.86 14.96
N PHE A 34 3.27 11.90 15.64
CA PHE A 34 2.35 10.97 14.99
C PHE A 34 0.92 11.46 15.01
N ALA A 35 0.24 11.31 13.88
CA ALA A 35 -1.20 11.52 13.70
C ALA A 35 -1.99 10.45 14.47
N LEU A 36 -2.53 10.78 15.62
CA LEU A 36 -3.26 9.84 16.50
C LEU A 36 -4.70 10.29 16.77
N GLU A 37 -4.99 11.57 16.55
CA GLU A 37 -6.32 12.12 16.77
C GLU A 37 -7.27 11.70 15.67
N LYS A 38 -8.52 11.46 16.05
CA LYS A 38 -9.58 11.04 15.13
C LYS A 38 -10.79 11.93 15.28
N GLN A 39 -11.45 12.18 14.15
CA GLN A 39 -12.71 12.91 14.07
C GLN A 39 -13.69 12.08 13.24
N ALA A 40 -14.91 11.93 13.73
CA ALA A 40 -15.97 11.23 13.01
C ALA A 40 -16.53 12.06 11.85
N GLU A 41 -16.71 13.37 12.07
CA GLU A 41 -17.22 14.29 11.07
C GLU A 41 -16.23 14.47 9.93
N PRO A 42 -16.66 14.29 8.67
CA PRO A 42 -15.79 14.46 7.51
C PRO A 42 -15.31 15.91 7.37
N LEU A 43 -14.04 16.11 7.06
CA LEU A 43 -13.53 17.40 6.62
C LEU A 43 -14.22 17.85 5.31
N PRO A 44 -14.38 19.16 5.07
CA PRO A 44 -15.28 19.66 4.02
C PRO A 44 -14.87 19.26 2.60
N CYS A 45 -13.59 19.14 2.31
CA CYS A 45 -13.10 18.98 0.95
C CYS A 45 -12.64 17.55 0.67
N LEU A 46 -13.28 16.89 -0.32
CA LEU A 46 -12.82 15.60 -0.83
C LEU A 46 -11.64 15.81 -1.78
N VAL A 47 -10.50 15.23 -1.44
CA VAL A 47 -9.29 15.20 -2.28
C VAL A 47 -9.35 14.06 -3.27
N TYR A 48 -9.55 12.84 -2.77
CA TYR A 48 -9.64 11.64 -3.58
C TYR A 48 -10.42 10.53 -2.85
N ALA A 49 -11.10 9.67 -3.62
CA ALA A 49 -11.77 8.49 -3.10
C ALA A 49 -11.43 7.26 -3.95
N HIS A 50 -11.31 6.11 -3.32
CA HIS A 50 -11.07 4.84 -4.02
C HIS A 50 -11.76 3.67 -3.30
N ASN A 51 -12.25 2.72 -4.10
CA ASN A 51 -12.87 1.49 -3.61
C ASN A 51 -12.04 0.29 -4.07
N SER A 52 -11.46 -0.42 -3.13
CA SER A 52 -10.64 -1.62 -3.39
C SER A 52 -11.47 -2.88 -3.18
N LEU A 53 -11.73 -3.63 -4.26
CA LEU A 53 -12.43 -4.92 -4.19
C LEU A 53 -11.62 -5.89 -3.31
N ILE A 54 -12.26 -6.41 -2.26
CA ILE A 54 -11.59 -7.24 -1.26
C ILE A 54 -11.33 -8.64 -1.80
N ARG A 55 -12.38 -9.31 -2.27
CA ARG A 55 -12.27 -10.68 -2.79
C ARG A 55 -11.92 -10.65 -4.26
N ARG A 56 -10.74 -11.13 -4.59
CA ARG A 56 -10.29 -11.27 -5.99
C ARG A 56 -9.90 -12.72 -6.23
N THR A 57 -10.29 -13.26 -7.37
CA THR A 57 -9.72 -14.51 -7.86
C THR A 57 -8.30 -14.25 -8.29
N LEU A 58 -7.34 -14.75 -7.55
CA LEU A 58 -5.89 -14.57 -7.80
C LEU A 58 -5.30 -15.93 -8.21
N GLY A 59 -5.53 -16.34 -9.46
CA GLY A 59 -5.09 -17.64 -9.95
C GLY A 59 -5.70 -18.80 -9.14
N GLN A 60 -4.86 -19.69 -8.59
CA GLN A 60 -5.24 -20.84 -7.78
C GLN A 60 -5.26 -20.54 -6.26
N VAL A 61 -5.30 -19.29 -5.85
CA VAL A 61 -5.31 -18.91 -4.42
C VAL A 61 -6.62 -19.35 -3.77
N ASP A 62 -6.52 -20.03 -2.63
CA ASP A 62 -7.66 -20.45 -1.82
C ASP A 62 -8.56 -19.26 -1.43
N MET A 63 -9.81 -19.30 -1.83
CA MET A 63 -10.77 -18.23 -1.56
C MET A 63 -11.03 -18.03 -0.05
N ARG A 64 -10.80 -19.05 0.79
CA ARG A 64 -10.82 -18.91 2.25
C ARG A 64 -9.86 -17.80 2.72
N LEU A 65 -8.70 -17.65 2.09
CA LEU A 65 -7.75 -16.58 2.44
C LEU A 65 -8.28 -15.20 2.06
N GLN A 66 -9.12 -15.10 1.04
CA GLN A 66 -9.79 -13.85 0.67
C GLN A 66 -10.90 -13.49 1.68
N ASP A 67 -11.64 -14.50 2.18
CA ASP A 67 -12.64 -14.30 3.23
C ASP A 67 -11.99 -13.88 4.55
N ASN A 68 -10.92 -14.54 4.95
CA ASN A 68 -10.14 -14.20 6.13
C ASN A 68 -9.55 -12.77 6.03
N LYS A 69 -9.12 -12.37 4.83
CA LYS A 69 -8.65 -11.01 4.57
C LYS A 69 -9.78 -9.99 4.76
N ALA A 70 -11.02 -10.30 4.31
CA ALA A 70 -12.16 -9.41 4.51
C ALA A 70 -12.40 -9.13 5.99
N VAL A 71 -12.38 -10.18 6.83
CA VAL A 71 -12.47 -10.04 8.29
C VAL A 71 -11.33 -9.18 8.84
N SER A 72 -10.09 -9.47 8.45
CA SER A 72 -8.92 -8.76 8.94
C SER A 72 -8.91 -7.28 8.53
N LEU A 73 -9.34 -6.94 7.31
CA LEU A 73 -9.52 -5.56 6.85
C LEU A 73 -10.62 -4.83 7.63
N GLY A 74 -11.74 -5.53 7.92
CA GLY A 74 -12.82 -4.99 8.75
C GLY A 74 -12.37 -4.65 10.17
N LEU A 75 -11.47 -5.44 10.76
CA LEU A 75 -10.87 -5.16 12.08
C LEU A 75 -9.85 -4.02 12.04
N ALA A 76 -9.13 -3.85 10.94
CA ALA A 76 -8.13 -2.82 10.81
C ALA A 76 -8.71 -1.45 10.44
N ALA A 77 -9.80 -1.41 9.66
CA ALA A 77 -10.38 -0.16 9.18
C ALA A 77 -10.76 0.82 10.32
N PRO A 78 -11.43 0.43 11.41
CA PRO A 78 -11.73 1.34 12.51
C PRO A 78 -10.50 1.91 13.21
N CYS A 79 -9.35 1.21 13.11
CA CYS A 79 -8.10 1.70 13.69
C CYS A 79 -7.55 2.93 12.93
N VAL A 80 -7.91 3.10 11.67
CA VAL A 80 -7.44 4.19 10.78
C VAL A 80 -8.53 5.22 10.51
N ASN A 81 -9.79 4.79 10.51
CA ASN A 81 -10.92 5.66 10.17
C ASN A 81 -10.98 6.91 11.03
N GLY A 82 -11.12 8.06 10.37
CA GLY A 82 -11.26 9.37 10.99
C GLY A 82 -9.94 10.02 11.39
N VAL A 83 -8.78 9.38 11.17
CA VAL A 83 -7.49 9.95 11.60
C VAL A 83 -7.23 11.29 10.89
N LEU A 84 -6.87 12.30 11.70
CA LEU A 84 -6.44 13.61 11.25
C LEU A 84 -4.92 13.63 11.12
N ILE A 85 -4.41 14.15 10.02
CA ILE A 85 -2.98 14.38 9.79
C ILE A 85 -2.79 15.89 9.70
N ARG A 86 -2.42 16.51 10.83
CA ARG A 86 -2.20 17.95 10.89
C ARG A 86 -0.85 18.34 10.27
N PRO A 87 -0.63 19.63 9.98
CA PRO A 87 0.68 20.14 9.58
C PRO A 87 1.82 19.62 10.48
N GLY A 88 2.85 19.04 9.87
CA GLY A 88 4.00 18.46 10.56
C GLY A 88 3.79 17.04 11.13
N GLU A 89 2.56 16.52 11.16
CA GLU A 89 2.29 15.18 11.66
C GLU A 89 2.57 14.09 10.62
N THR A 90 2.88 12.91 11.14
CA THR A 90 3.14 11.70 10.35
C THR A 90 2.10 10.62 10.67
N PHE A 91 1.34 10.23 9.66
CA PHE A 91 0.55 9.00 9.69
C PHE A 91 1.49 7.79 9.65
N SER A 92 1.23 6.79 10.49
CA SER A 92 1.91 5.49 10.48
C SER A 92 0.87 4.38 10.57
N PHE A 93 0.85 3.49 9.58
CA PHE A 93 -0.12 2.40 9.53
C PHE A 93 0.00 1.51 10.77
N TRP A 94 1.22 1.08 11.10
CA TRP A 94 1.41 0.17 12.23
C TRP A 94 1.29 0.83 13.60
N LYS A 95 1.47 2.15 13.69
CA LYS A 95 1.22 2.89 14.94
C LYS A 95 -0.27 2.87 15.30
N LEU A 96 -1.15 2.95 14.30
CA LEU A 96 -2.60 2.96 14.48
C LEU A 96 -3.19 1.55 14.56
N VAL A 97 -2.84 0.67 13.62
CA VAL A 97 -3.41 -0.70 13.57
C VAL A 97 -2.78 -1.61 14.62
N GLY A 98 -1.49 -1.45 14.88
CA GLY A 98 -0.77 -2.32 15.80
C GLY A 98 -0.58 -3.75 15.26
N ARG A 99 -0.12 -4.65 16.14
CA ARG A 99 0.14 -6.05 15.76
C ARG A 99 -1.18 -6.80 15.48
N CYS A 100 -1.30 -7.35 14.27
CA CYS A 100 -2.42 -8.21 13.88
C CYS A 100 -2.22 -9.61 14.50
N THR A 101 -2.98 -9.94 15.52
CA THR A 101 -2.88 -11.22 16.23
C THR A 101 -4.20 -11.97 16.25
N ALA A 102 -4.16 -13.30 16.37
CA ALA A 102 -5.36 -14.11 16.51
C ALA A 102 -6.19 -13.72 17.76
N LYS A 103 -5.55 -13.29 18.85
CA LYS A 103 -6.23 -12.80 20.04
C LYS A 103 -7.09 -11.55 19.80
N ARG A 104 -6.74 -10.77 18.78
CA ARG A 104 -7.52 -9.60 18.33
C ARG A 104 -8.53 -9.95 17.22
N GLY A 105 -8.70 -11.22 16.90
CA GLY A 105 -9.63 -11.68 15.87
C GLY A 105 -9.07 -11.73 14.45
N PHE A 106 -7.79 -11.35 14.25
CA PHE A 106 -7.19 -11.43 12.91
C PHE A 106 -6.98 -12.88 12.49
N LEU A 107 -7.34 -13.17 11.24
CA LEU A 107 -7.30 -14.51 10.67
C LEU A 107 -6.05 -14.71 9.78
N PRO A 108 -5.69 -15.99 9.49
CA PRO A 108 -4.66 -16.29 8.50
C PRO A 108 -5.05 -15.77 7.13
N GLY A 109 -4.20 -14.94 6.53
CA GLY A 109 -4.35 -14.42 5.17
C GLY A 109 -3.08 -14.65 4.37
N MET A 110 -3.15 -14.37 3.07
CA MET A 110 -2.02 -14.56 2.16
C MET A 110 -0.89 -13.58 2.50
N VAL A 111 0.33 -14.11 2.54
CA VAL A 111 1.58 -13.36 2.64
C VAL A 111 2.55 -13.85 1.59
N LEU A 112 3.50 -13.00 1.22
CA LEU A 112 4.61 -13.37 0.34
C LEU A 112 5.89 -13.49 1.16
N LYS A 113 6.54 -14.64 1.04
CA LYS A 113 7.86 -14.88 1.63
C LYS A 113 8.83 -15.26 0.53
N ASN A 114 9.78 -14.37 0.23
CA ASN A 114 10.77 -14.58 -0.84
C ASN A 114 10.15 -14.94 -2.21
N GLY A 115 9.05 -14.23 -2.58
CA GLY A 115 8.33 -14.49 -3.82
C GLY A 115 7.42 -15.73 -3.81
N VAL A 116 7.34 -16.46 -2.70
CA VAL A 116 6.48 -17.65 -2.56
C VAL A 116 5.24 -17.30 -1.74
N PRO A 117 4.01 -17.58 -2.24
CA PRO A 117 2.79 -17.43 -1.47
C PRO A 117 2.78 -18.33 -0.23
N GLY A 118 2.29 -17.80 0.89
CA GLY A 118 2.12 -18.52 2.15
C GLY A 118 1.01 -17.90 2.99
N GLU A 119 0.77 -18.45 4.17
CA GLU A 119 -0.26 -17.99 5.09
C GLU A 119 0.37 -17.41 6.37
N SER A 120 -0.24 -16.36 6.91
CA SER A 120 0.09 -15.83 8.24
C SER A 120 -1.09 -15.04 8.81
N VAL A 121 -1.23 -15.04 10.15
CA VAL A 121 -2.23 -14.21 10.83
C VAL A 121 -1.99 -12.74 10.48
N GLY A 122 -3.05 -12.05 10.06
CA GLY A 122 -2.97 -10.67 9.56
C GLY A 122 -2.42 -10.53 8.14
N GLY A 123 -2.32 -11.63 7.37
CA GLY A 123 -2.00 -11.57 5.96
C GLY A 123 -3.05 -10.80 5.16
N GLY A 124 -2.63 -10.21 4.02
CA GLY A 124 -3.49 -9.40 3.16
C GLY A 124 -3.58 -7.92 3.51
N MET A 125 -2.91 -7.44 4.58
CA MET A 125 -2.91 -6.02 4.97
C MET A 125 -2.27 -5.09 3.92
N CYS A 126 -1.45 -5.61 3.01
CA CYS A 126 -0.93 -4.82 1.89
C CYS A 126 -2.04 -4.23 1.02
N GLN A 127 -3.23 -4.85 0.96
CA GLN A 127 -4.36 -4.24 0.27
C GLN A 127 -4.81 -2.94 0.92
N PHE A 128 -4.74 -2.85 2.25
CA PHE A 128 -5.07 -1.62 2.97
C PHE A 128 -4.05 -0.52 2.67
N SER A 129 -2.76 -0.82 2.79
CA SER A 129 -1.72 0.16 2.47
C SER A 129 -1.70 0.55 0.99
N ASN A 130 -2.10 -0.34 0.07
CA ASN A 130 -2.29 -0.02 -1.34
C ASN A 130 -3.40 1.03 -1.54
N LEU A 131 -4.54 0.88 -0.85
CA LEU A 131 -5.62 1.86 -0.87
C LEU A 131 -5.13 3.24 -0.40
N LEU A 132 -4.44 3.27 0.75
CA LEU A 132 -3.92 4.51 1.32
C LEU A 132 -2.87 5.16 0.40
N HIS A 133 -1.98 4.36 -0.17
CA HIS A 133 -0.95 4.85 -1.08
C HIS A 133 -1.56 5.43 -2.35
N TRP A 134 -2.55 4.73 -2.93
CA TRP A 134 -3.22 5.22 -4.11
C TRP A 134 -3.90 6.58 -3.87
N MET A 135 -4.58 6.74 -2.74
CA MET A 135 -5.17 8.03 -2.35
C MET A 135 -4.10 9.10 -2.10
N ALA A 136 -3.01 8.75 -1.43
CA ALA A 136 -1.92 9.69 -1.13
C ALA A 136 -1.22 10.20 -2.39
N LEU A 137 -1.09 9.38 -3.44
CA LEU A 137 -0.54 9.81 -4.73
C LEU A 137 -1.40 10.89 -5.43
N HIS A 138 -2.65 11.06 -5.00
CA HIS A 138 -3.56 12.10 -5.50
C HIS A 138 -3.67 13.31 -4.54
N SER A 139 -2.70 13.50 -3.65
CA SER A 139 -2.68 14.56 -2.63
C SER A 139 -1.28 15.17 -2.47
N ASP A 140 -1.16 16.23 -1.68
CA ASP A 140 0.13 16.84 -1.34
C ASP A 140 0.81 16.18 -0.12
N LEU A 141 0.28 15.08 0.39
CA LEU A 141 0.95 14.33 1.44
C LEU A 141 2.25 13.70 0.93
N THR A 142 3.31 13.85 1.70
CA THR A 142 4.61 13.24 1.40
C THR A 142 4.65 11.80 1.87
N VAL A 143 4.93 10.87 0.95
CA VAL A 143 5.17 9.46 1.30
C VAL A 143 6.56 9.35 1.93
N SER A 144 6.61 9.32 3.27
CA SER A 144 7.87 9.31 4.03
C SER A 144 8.43 7.90 4.25
N GLU A 145 7.60 6.87 4.13
CA GLU A 145 8.03 5.46 4.13
C GLU A 145 7.11 4.60 3.26
N ARG A 146 7.70 3.94 2.30
CA ARG A 146 7.04 2.96 1.43
C ARG A 146 8.00 1.83 1.12
N HIS A 147 7.50 0.62 1.13
CA HIS A 147 8.19 -0.58 0.68
C HIS A 147 7.37 -1.24 -0.42
N HIS A 148 8.02 -1.91 -1.34
CA HIS A 148 7.38 -2.60 -2.47
C HIS A 148 8.07 -3.93 -2.77
N HIS A 149 7.35 -4.85 -3.39
CA HIS A 149 7.92 -6.08 -3.97
C HIS A 149 8.25 -5.80 -5.44
N ASP A 150 9.43 -5.26 -5.72
CA ASP A 150 9.79 -4.79 -7.05
C ASP A 150 10.19 -5.93 -8.01
N ASP A 151 10.52 -7.10 -7.49
CA ASP A 151 11.12 -8.19 -8.27
C ASP A 151 10.10 -9.08 -8.98
N TYR A 152 8.83 -9.08 -8.57
CA TYR A 152 7.86 -10.06 -9.03
C TYR A 152 6.48 -9.46 -9.33
N ASP A 153 5.93 -9.82 -10.50
CA ASP A 153 4.51 -9.68 -10.82
C ASP A 153 3.80 -11.01 -10.58
N LEU A 154 2.98 -11.05 -9.53
CA LEU A 154 2.42 -12.28 -8.96
C LEU A 154 1.07 -12.66 -9.54
N PHE A 155 0.33 -11.68 -10.04
CA PHE A 155 -1.05 -11.87 -10.47
C PHE A 155 -1.37 -11.03 -11.69
N PRO A 156 -2.11 -11.57 -12.66
CA PRO A 156 -2.63 -10.80 -13.77
C PRO A 156 -3.52 -9.63 -13.28
N ASP A 157 -3.66 -8.62 -14.11
CA ASP A 157 -4.39 -7.40 -13.72
C ASP A 157 -5.89 -7.63 -13.48
N PHE A 158 -6.55 -8.50 -14.25
CA PHE A 158 -7.99 -8.75 -14.14
C PHE A 158 -8.84 -7.47 -13.95
N GLY A 159 -8.56 -6.44 -14.75
CA GLY A 159 -9.26 -5.15 -14.67
C GLY A 159 -8.88 -4.27 -13.49
N ARG A 160 -7.69 -4.47 -12.91
CA ARG A 160 -7.15 -3.61 -11.85
C ARG A 160 -6.96 -2.17 -12.34
N GLN A 161 -7.55 -1.20 -11.62
CA GLN A 161 -7.44 0.23 -11.96
C GLN A 161 -6.09 0.83 -11.55
N VAL A 162 -5.51 0.34 -10.44
CA VAL A 162 -4.22 0.83 -9.94
C VAL A 162 -3.10 0.22 -10.79
N PRO A 163 -2.23 1.03 -11.40
CA PRO A 163 -1.17 0.53 -12.28
C PRO A 163 -0.22 -0.43 -11.55
N PHE A 164 0.38 -1.33 -12.33
CA PHE A 164 1.48 -2.16 -11.83
C PHE A 164 2.64 -1.27 -11.38
N GLY A 165 3.31 -1.64 -10.30
CA GLY A 165 4.39 -0.86 -9.69
C GLY A 165 3.95 0.12 -8.61
N VAL A 166 2.65 0.45 -8.49
CA VAL A 166 2.14 1.37 -7.46
C VAL A 166 1.79 0.65 -6.14
N GLY A 167 2.05 -0.63 -6.04
CA GLY A 167 1.78 -1.40 -4.84
C GLY A 167 2.64 -1.02 -3.63
N THR A 168 2.29 -1.55 -2.48
CA THR A 168 3.03 -1.41 -1.23
C THR A 168 3.19 -2.75 -0.55
N SER A 169 4.24 -2.87 0.26
CA SER A 169 4.47 -4.00 1.14
C SER A 169 4.60 -3.52 2.56
N ILE A 170 3.85 -4.11 3.45
CA ILE A 170 3.94 -3.80 4.88
C ILE A 170 4.15 -5.08 5.68
N LEU A 171 5.01 -5.00 6.68
CA LEU A 171 5.26 -6.07 7.62
C LEU A 171 5.39 -5.47 9.01
N TYR A 172 4.55 -5.91 9.94
CA TYR A 172 4.57 -5.38 11.30
C TYR A 172 5.99 -5.45 11.87
N ASN A 173 6.50 -4.28 12.29
CA ASN A 173 7.77 -4.12 13.00
C ASN A 173 8.97 -3.68 12.15
N TYR A 174 8.94 -3.86 10.82
CA TYR A 174 10.01 -3.33 10.03
C TYR A 174 9.61 -2.54 8.77
N LEU A 175 8.49 -2.88 8.09
CA LEU A 175 8.03 -2.26 6.86
C LEU A 175 6.72 -1.55 7.17
N ASP A 176 6.79 -0.26 7.45
CA ASP A 176 5.62 0.57 7.69
C ASP A 176 5.18 1.27 6.40
N TYR A 177 3.99 1.81 6.41
CA TYR A 177 3.54 2.78 5.44
C TYR A 177 3.28 4.10 6.17
N ARG A 178 4.00 5.16 5.78
CA ARG A 178 3.96 6.44 6.44
C ARG A 178 3.74 7.59 5.47
N LEU A 179 2.88 8.53 5.89
CA LEU A 179 2.61 9.78 5.19
C LEU A 179 2.93 10.94 6.11
N ARG A 180 3.70 11.91 5.66
CA ARG A 180 3.94 13.15 6.37
C ARG A 180 3.15 14.28 5.74
N ASN A 181 2.56 15.12 6.55
CA ASN A 181 1.88 16.32 6.09
C ASN A 181 2.84 17.52 6.19
N ASP A 182 3.38 17.91 5.04
CA ASP A 182 4.26 19.08 4.91
C ASP A 182 3.49 20.33 4.46
N THR A 183 2.15 20.27 4.43
CA THR A 183 1.28 21.39 4.04
C THR A 183 0.77 22.15 5.26
N GLU A 184 0.07 23.26 5.03
CA GLU A 184 -0.61 24.02 6.07
C GLU A 184 -2.04 23.52 6.38
N ASP A 185 -2.57 22.64 5.52
CA ASP A 185 -3.93 22.12 5.66
C ASP A 185 -3.95 20.80 6.44
N THR A 186 -5.03 20.53 7.17
CA THR A 186 -5.24 19.25 7.83
C THR A 186 -5.86 18.27 6.84
N TYR A 187 -5.32 17.04 6.78
CA TYR A 187 -5.89 15.92 6.03
C TYR A 187 -6.63 14.97 6.97
N GLN A 188 -7.60 14.25 6.42
CA GLN A 188 -8.35 13.21 7.12
C GLN A 188 -8.46 11.96 6.25
N ILE A 189 -8.19 10.81 6.84
CA ILE A 189 -8.43 9.52 6.20
C ILE A 189 -9.73 8.94 6.76
N LEU A 190 -10.73 8.76 5.89
CA LEU A 190 -11.93 8.00 6.18
C LEU A 190 -11.83 6.65 5.47
N VAL A 191 -12.05 5.56 6.20
CA VAL A 191 -11.97 4.22 5.62
C VAL A 191 -12.92 3.27 6.34
N HIS A 192 -13.67 2.48 5.56
CA HIS A 192 -14.52 1.43 6.08
C HIS A 192 -14.56 0.22 5.14
N SER A 193 -14.93 -0.92 5.68
CA SER A 193 -15.19 -2.14 4.91
C SER A 193 -16.68 -2.43 4.92
N ASP A 194 -17.28 -2.62 3.75
CA ASP A 194 -18.66 -3.11 3.61
C ASP A 194 -18.70 -4.63 3.37
N GLY A 195 -17.57 -5.31 3.52
CA GLY A 195 -17.43 -6.74 3.28
C GLY A 195 -17.13 -7.09 1.82
N GLN A 196 -17.50 -6.28 0.86
CA GLN A 196 -17.17 -6.43 -0.56
C GLN A 196 -16.00 -5.55 -0.96
N TYR A 197 -16.01 -4.30 -0.51
CA TYR A 197 -14.97 -3.30 -0.79
C TYR A 197 -14.37 -2.75 0.50
N LEU A 198 -13.08 -2.48 0.44
CA LEU A 198 -12.44 -1.54 1.35
C LEU A 198 -12.55 -0.16 0.70
N ARG A 199 -13.35 0.72 1.29
CA ARG A 199 -13.63 2.06 0.77
C ARG A 199 -12.79 3.08 1.51
N GLY A 200 -12.20 4.02 0.78
CA GLY A 200 -11.37 5.07 1.34
C GLY A 200 -11.70 6.43 0.74
N GLU A 201 -11.67 7.44 1.59
CA GLU A 201 -11.66 8.86 1.21
C GLU A 201 -10.48 9.54 1.89
N LEU A 202 -9.79 10.37 1.15
CA LEU A 202 -8.85 11.34 1.65
C LEU A 202 -9.48 12.72 1.53
N ARG A 203 -9.63 13.40 2.64
CA ARG A 203 -10.26 14.72 2.73
C ARG A 203 -9.29 15.74 3.29
N CYS A 204 -9.57 17.03 3.14
CA CYS A 204 -8.76 18.10 3.70
C CYS A 204 -9.61 19.29 4.11
N THR A 205 -9.01 20.23 4.85
CA THR A 205 -9.65 21.48 5.26
C THR A 205 -9.91 22.40 4.07
N ARG A 206 -8.98 22.43 3.09
CA ARG A 206 -9.05 23.29 1.90
C ARG A 206 -8.41 22.56 0.72
N LEU A 207 -9.07 22.57 -0.44
CA LEU A 207 -8.49 22.01 -1.67
C LEU A 207 -7.34 22.89 -2.17
N PRO A 208 -6.21 22.26 -2.59
CA PRO A 208 -5.16 23.01 -3.26
C PRO A 208 -5.61 23.51 -4.64
N GLY A 209 -4.95 24.54 -5.16
CA GLY A 209 -5.21 25.10 -6.50
C GLY A 209 -4.85 24.15 -7.65
N HIS A 210 -4.47 22.94 -7.35
CA HIS A 210 -4.08 21.92 -8.33
C HIS A 210 -4.71 20.55 -8.00
N VAL A 211 -4.59 19.63 -8.93
CA VAL A 211 -4.98 18.22 -8.77
C VAL A 211 -3.85 17.32 -9.24
N TRP A 212 -3.71 16.17 -8.60
CA TRP A 212 -2.74 15.16 -8.98
C TRP A 212 -3.39 14.05 -9.80
N HIS A 213 -2.74 13.66 -10.89
CA HIS A 213 -3.10 12.53 -11.72
C HIS A 213 -1.94 11.52 -11.77
N VAL A 214 -2.27 10.24 -11.71
CA VAL A 214 -1.30 9.16 -11.88
C VAL A 214 -1.62 8.41 -13.16
N SER A 215 -0.61 8.24 -14.01
CA SER A 215 -0.73 7.53 -15.30
C SER A 215 0.34 6.47 -15.43
N CYS A 216 -0.01 5.39 -16.12
CA CYS A 216 0.92 4.36 -16.58
C CYS A 216 1.19 4.56 -18.07
N GLU A 217 2.45 4.59 -18.43
CA GLU A 217 2.90 4.76 -19.80
C GLU A 217 3.86 3.61 -20.17
N GLU A 218 3.97 3.30 -21.45
CA GLU A 218 4.92 2.33 -22.00
C GLU A 218 4.85 0.94 -21.34
N GLU A 219 3.64 0.44 -21.05
CA GLU A 219 3.49 -0.89 -20.47
C GLU A 219 3.70 -1.97 -21.54
N PHE A 220 4.62 -2.90 -21.27
CA PHE A 220 4.90 -4.05 -22.12
C PHE A 220 5.45 -5.23 -21.33
N PHE A 221 5.44 -6.42 -21.97
CA PHE A 221 6.07 -7.62 -21.46
C PHE A 221 7.23 -8.01 -22.37
N SER A 222 8.40 -8.26 -21.80
CA SER A 222 9.60 -8.74 -22.49
C SER A 222 9.90 -10.19 -22.14
N LEU A 223 10.32 -10.98 -23.12
CA LEU A 223 10.82 -12.35 -22.91
C LEU A 223 12.35 -12.34 -22.82
N GLU A 224 12.88 -12.57 -21.59
CA GLU A 224 14.30 -12.48 -21.29
C GLU A 224 14.78 -13.82 -20.70
N ASN A 225 15.71 -14.46 -21.37
CA ASN A 225 16.24 -15.78 -20.98
C ASN A 225 15.15 -16.83 -20.67
N GLY A 226 14.10 -16.86 -21.51
CA GLY A 226 12.96 -17.78 -21.36
C GLY A 226 12.00 -17.45 -20.21
N ARG A 227 12.02 -16.22 -19.71
CA ARG A 227 11.15 -15.75 -18.62
C ARG A 227 10.50 -14.43 -19.01
N TRP A 228 9.22 -14.29 -18.71
CA TRP A 228 8.51 -13.05 -18.93
C TRP A 228 8.76 -12.04 -17.82
N TYR A 229 8.97 -10.78 -18.25
CA TYR A 229 9.10 -9.62 -17.36
C TYR A 229 8.06 -8.56 -17.74
N ARG A 230 7.45 -7.94 -16.76
CA ARG A 230 6.54 -6.82 -16.97
C ARG A 230 7.26 -5.51 -16.70
N ASN A 231 7.10 -4.60 -17.65
CA ASN A 231 7.72 -3.29 -17.66
C ASN A 231 6.66 -2.21 -17.82
N ASN A 232 6.82 -1.09 -17.13
CA ASN A 232 6.06 0.12 -17.38
C ASN A 232 6.76 1.35 -16.81
N ARG A 233 6.19 2.53 -17.03
CA ARG A 233 6.60 3.79 -16.41
C ARG A 233 5.39 4.42 -15.75
N VAL A 234 5.44 4.66 -14.46
CA VAL A 234 4.37 5.32 -13.72
C VAL A 234 4.74 6.77 -13.47
N PHE A 235 3.90 7.67 -13.95
CA PHE A 235 4.08 9.11 -13.78
C PHE A 235 3.00 9.69 -12.89
N ARG A 236 3.38 10.76 -12.18
CA ARG A 236 2.47 11.63 -11.43
C ARG A 236 2.53 13.02 -12.05
N ARG A 237 1.37 13.61 -12.33
CA ARG A 237 1.25 14.94 -12.92
C ARG A 237 0.49 15.86 -11.99
N LYS A 238 1.04 17.03 -11.75
CA LYS A 238 0.39 18.14 -11.07
C LYS A 238 -0.28 19.03 -12.11
N VAL A 239 -1.58 19.22 -12.00
CA VAL A 239 -2.37 19.95 -12.98
C VAL A 239 -3.09 21.10 -12.28
N ASP A 240 -2.96 22.30 -12.81
CA ASP A 240 -3.67 23.49 -12.31
C ASP A 240 -5.19 23.32 -12.50
N ARG A 241 -5.97 23.56 -11.43
CA ARG A 241 -7.43 23.34 -11.45
C ARG A 241 -8.20 24.30 -12.34
N VAL A 242 -7.68 25.50 -12.55
CA VAL A 242 -8.36 26.57 -13.29
C VAL A 242 -8.04 26.46 -14.79
N THR A 243 -6.76 26.30 -15.10
CA THR A 243 -6.29 26.32 -16.50
C THR A 243 -6.19 24.96 -17.14
N GLY A 244 -6.14 23.87 -16.36
CA GLY A 244 -5.88 22.52 -16.85
C GLY A 244 -4.43 22.28 -17.28
N ASN A 245 -3.55 23.26 -17.10
CA ASN A 245 -2.14 23.13 -17.49
C ASN A 245 -1.39 22.18 -16.56
N THR A 246 -0.53 21.36 -17.15
CA THR A 246 0.41 20.54 -16.38
C THR A 246 1.50 21.42 -15.80
N LEU A 247 1.56 21.50 -14.47
CA LEU A 247 2.59 22.27 -13.75
C LEU A 247 3.87 21.45 -13.53
N GLU A 248 3.70 20.13 -13.36
CA GLU A 248 4.79 19.20 -13.08
C GLU A 248 4.45 17.80 -13.59
N LYS A 249 5.45 17.07 -14.10
CA LYS A 249 5.36 15.63 -14.39
C LYS A 249 6.57 14.92 -13.83
N THR A 250 6.35 14.00 -12.89
CA THR A 250 7.42 13.27 -12.20
C THR A 250 7.29 11.78 -12.45
N LEU A 251 8.39 11.13 -12.79
CA LEU A 251 8.48 9.67 -12.84
C LEU A 251 8.47 9.14 -11.40
N LEU A 252 7.43 8.40 -11.02
CA LEU A 252 7.33 7.77 -9.71
C LEU A 252 8.09 6.45 -9.65
N GLN A 253 7.94 5.64 -10.71
CA GLN A 253 8.50 4.30 -10.74
C GLN A 253 8.64 3.79 -12.18
N GLN A 254 9.65 2.92 -12.36
CA GLN A 254 9.89 2.17 -13.60
C GLN A 254 10.16 0.71 -13.23
N PRO A 255 9.11 -0.07 -12.88
CA PRO A 255 9.29 -1.46 -12.50
C PRO A 255 9.73 -2.32 -13.69
N HIS A 256 10.55 -3.31 -13.36
CA HIS A 256 10.96 -4.41 -14.24
C HIS A 256 10.86 -5.68 -13.41
N ALA A 257 9.72 -6.39 -13.49
CA ALA A 257 9.41 -7.47 -12.58
C ALA A 257 9.14 -8.77 -13.31
N ARG A 258 9.71 -9.85 -12.77
CA ARG A 258 9.48 -11.18 -13.31
C ARG A 258 8.03 -11.61 -13.10
N VAL A 259 7.37 -12.00 -14.19
CA VAL A 259 6.02 -12.57 -14.17
C VAL A 259 6.05 -13.98 -13.57
N LEU A 260 5.16 -14.25 -12.60
CA LEU A 260 5.02 -15.54 -11.93
C LEU A 260 3.69 -16.24 -12.19
N TYR A 261 2.89 -15.74 -13.12
CA TYR A 261 1.66 -16.38 -13.59
C TYR A 261 1.81 -16.89 -15.02
N ASP A 262 0.85 -17.71 -15.46
CA ASP A 262 0.84 -18.34 -16.78
C ASP A 262 0.80 -17.29 -17.90
N GLU A 263 1.56 -17.52 -18.96
CA GLU A 263 1.68 -16.61 -20.10
C GLU A 263 0.38 -16.42 -20.89
N GLN A 264 -0.60 -17.31 -20.75
CA GLN A 264 -1.93 -17.13 -21.33
C GLN A 264 -2.64 -15.87 -20.83
N TYR A 265 -2.25 -15.35 -19.66
CA TYR A 265 -2.77 -14.11 -19.07
C TYR A 265 -1.99 -12.86 -19.48
N ILE A 266 -0.92 -13.01 -20.27
CA ILE A 266 -0.15 -11.89 -20.81
C ILE A 266 -0.81 -11.45 -22.12
N ASP A 267 -1.29 -10.20 -22.13
CA ASP A 267 -1.89 -9.60 -23.30
C ASP A 267 -0.92 -9.66 -24.51
N PRO A 268 -1.27 -10.39 -25.59
CA PRO A 268 -0.41 -10.49 -26.76
C PRO A 268 -0.05 -9.12 -27.39
N ALA A 269 -0.95 -8.14 -27.30
CA ALA A 269 -0.71 -6.80 -27.82
C ALA A 269 0.38 -6.00 -27.06
N LYS A 270 0.69 -6.45 -25.84
CA LYS A 270 1.73 -5.84 -25.00
C LYS A 270 3.05 -6.63 -24.99
N ARG A 271 3.16 -7.74 -25.73
CA ARG A 271 4.41 -8.50 -25.86
C ARG A 271 5.39 -7.77 -26.77
N LYS A 272 6.64 -7.67 -26.36
CA LYS A 272 7.74 -7.13 -27.15
C LYS A 272 8.89 -8.13 -27.16
N ASP A 273 9.43 -8.37 -28.35
CA ASP A 273 10.72 -9.04 -28.51
C ASP A 273 11.83 -8.01 -28.19
N VAL A 274 12.66 -8.33 -27.22
CA VAL A 274 13.79 -7.48 -26.76
C VAL A 274 15.11 -8.18 -27.06
#